data_e03f721533b7f76676781eb3b879509a
#
_entry.id   e03f721533b7f76676781eb3b879509a
#
_cell.length_a   1.000
_cell.length_b   1.000
_cell.length_c   1.000
_cell.angle_alpha   90.00
_cell.angle_beta   90.00
_cell.angle_gamma   90.00
#
_symmetry.space_group_name_H-M   'P 1'
#
loop_
_entity.id
_entity.type
_entity.pdbx_description
1 polymer ?
#
loop_
_entity_poly.entity_id
_entity_poly.type
_entity_poly.pdbx_seq_one_letter_code
_entity_poly.pdbx_strand_id
1 'polypeptide(L)'
;MEKIILASGSPRRREILEQVGIPFTVMASNKEEIITESEPINIVKGLASMKANDISDQVSGEVVIIGCDTIVAHNNTIMGKPKDEEDAKRMLSQLQNDSHEVYTGVSVIVKTLEEDGSILDKEVNFAVETKVYINPMSSKQIEDYIATKEPMDKAGAYAVQGKFAKHIRKLDGDYYNVVGLPISKLYNVLLEEGILS
;
A
#
# COMPACT_ATOMS: atom_id res chain seq x y z
N MET A 1 13.60 -5.38 -21.58
CA MET A 1 12.67 -5.24 -20.43
C MET A 1 13.09 -3.99 -19.67
N GLU A 2 12.21 -3.04 -19.53
CA GLU A 2 12.48 -1.79 -18.83
C GLU A 2 12.83 -2.05 -17.36
N LYS A 3 13.69 -1.21 -16.79
CA LYS A 3 14.08 -1.33 -15.39
C LYS A 3 12.93 -0.84 -14.51
N ILE A 4 12.35 -1.72 -13.68
CA ILE A 4 11.31 -1.34 -12.71
C ILE A 4 11.95 -0.99 -11.36
N ILE A 5 11.55 0.13 -10.79
CA ILE A 5 11.95 0.59 -9.45
C ILE A 5 10.71 0.62 -8.55
N LEU A 6 10.76 -0.09 -7.43
CA LEU A 6 9.76 0.02 -6.36
C LEU A 6 10.17 1.14 -5.40
N ALA A 7 9.40 2.25 -5.41
CA ALA A 7 9.60 3.41 -4.55
C ALA A 7 9.03 3.17 -3.13
N SER A 8 9.31 2.00 -2.54
CA SER A 8 8.77 1.61 -1.24
C SER A 8 9.72 0.69 -0.47
N GLY A 9 9.95 0.99 0.81
CA GLY A 9 10.71 0.13 1.73
C GLY A 9 9.90 -1.05 2.31
N SER A 10 8.61 -1.20 1.97
CA SER A 10 7.74 -2.25 2.52
C SER A 10 8.18 -3.66 2.10
N PRO A 11 8.52 -4.56 3.05
CA PRO A 11 8.85 -5.95 2.72
C PRO A 11 7.70 -6.68 2.01
N ARG A 12 6.47 -6.43 2.42
CA ARG A 12 5.27 -7.08 1.86
C ARG A 12 5.07 -6.77 0.37
N ARG A 13 5.32 -5.53 -0.05
CA ARG A 13 5.23 -5.13 -1.46
C ARG A 13 6.31 -5.81 -2.30
N ARG A 14 7.52 -5.97 -1.75
CA ARG A 14 8.60 -6.72 -2.39
C ARG A 14 8.23 -8.18 -2.57
N GLU A 15 7.75 -8.83 -1.51
CA GLU A 15 7.30 -10.23 -1.53
C GLU A 15 6.21 -10.47 -2.58
N ILE A 16 5.27 -9.53 -2.77
CA ILE A 16 4.22 -9.66 -3.80
C ILE A 16 4.81 -9.60 -5.21
N LEU A 17 5.71 -8.65 -5.50
CA LEU A 17 6.35 -8.56 -6.82
C LEU A 17 7.25 -9.78 -7.11
N GLU A 18 7.99 -10.25 -6.10
CA GLU A 18 8.79 -11.48 -6.20
C GLU A 18 7.93 -12.72 -6.47
N GLN A 19 6.79 -12.84 -5.75
CA GLN A 19 5.85 -13.95 -5.90
C GLN A 19 5.32 -14.09 -7.33
N VAL A 20 5.08 -12.97 -8.02
CA VAL A 20 4.58 -12.98 -9.40
C VAL A 20 5.68 -12.90 -10.46
N GLY A 21 6.94 -12.90 -10.04
CA GLY A 21 8.09 -12.96 -10.95
C GLY A 21 8.34 -11.65 -11.72
N ILE A 22 7.85 -10.51 -11.26
CA ILE A 22 8.16 -9.21 -11.85
C ILE A 22 9.52 -8.75 -11.33
N PRO A 23 10.55 -8.59 -12.19
CA PRO A 23 11.87 -8.12 -11.76
C PRO A 23 11.83 -6.64 -11.42
N PHE A 24 12.42 -6.26 -10.29
CA PHE A 24 12.48 -4.88 -9.83
C PHE A 24 13.73 -4.61 -8.99
N THR A 25 14.02 -3.34 -8.77
CA THR A 25 14.97 -2.85 -7.75
C THR A 25 14.24 -1.99 -6.74
N VAL A 26 14.76 -1.90 -5.52
CA VAL A 26 14.15 -1.07 -4.46
C VAL A 26 14.92 0.23 -4.33
N MET A 27 14.19 1.35 -4.34
CA MET A 27 14.70 2.67 -4.00
C MET A 27 13.60 3.40 -3.20
N ALA A 28 13.66 3.29 -1.87
CA ALA A 28 12.59 3.82 -1.02
C ALA A 28 12.62 5.35 -0.97
N SER A 29 11.47 5.98 -1.15
CA SER A 29 11.30 7.41 -0.87
C SER A 29 11.38 7.66 0.63
N ASN A 30 12.13 8.68 1.02
CA ASN A 30 12.25 9.19 2.39
C ASN A 30 11.56 10.56 2.57
N LYS A 31 10.80 11.00 1.57
CA LYS A 31 10.09 12.27 1.61
C LYS A 31 9.02 12.26 2.69
N GLU A 32 8.88 13.34 3.41
CA GLU A 32 7.86 13.51 4.45
C GLU A 32 6.46 13.43 3.84
N GLU A 33 5.59 12.63 4.45
CA GLU A 33 4.21 12.44 4.00
C GLU A 33 3.35 13.61 4.48
N ILE A 34 2.89 14.45 3.54
CA ILE A 34 1.99 15.56 3.82
C ILE A 34 0.60 15.20 3.27
N ILE A 35 -0.35 15.02 4.17
CA ILE A 35 -1.74 14.73 3.82
C ILE A 35 -2.50 16.06 3.71
N THR A 36 -2.94 16.39 2.51
CA THR A 36 -3.73 17.60 2.22
C THR A 36 -5.19 17.26 1.88
N GLU A 37 -5.45 16.02 1.54
CA GLU A 37 -6.77 15.52 1.14
C GLU A 37 -7.53 14.94 2.34
N SER A 38 -8.86 14.93 2.25
CA SER A 38 -9.73 14.33 3.26
C SER A 38 -10.29 12.97 2.86
N GLU A 39 -10.49 12.75 1.56
CA GLU A 39 -11.03 11.49 1.03
C GLU A 39 -9.95 10.42 0.97
N PRO A 40 -10.18 9.22 1.55
CA PRO A 40 -9.19 8.14 1.62
C PRO A 40 -8.55 7.79 0.27
N ILE A 41 -9.34 7.72 -0.80
CA ILE A 41 -8.87 7.44 -2.16
C ILE A 41 -7.86 8.50 -2.64
N ASN A 42 -8.15 9.77 -2.40
CA ASN A 42 -7.28 10.86 -2.83
C ASN A 42 -6.00 10.92 -1.98
N ILE A 43 -6.10 10.62 -0.69
CA ILE A 43 -4.94 10.53 0.20
C ILE A 43 -3.94 9.50 -0.34
N VAL A 44 -4.37 8.25 -0.56
CA VAL A 44 -3.44 7.19 -1.00
C VAL A 44 -2.90 7.42 -2.41
N LYS A 45 -3.70 8.01 -3.30
CA LYS A 45 -3.24 8.40 -4.63
C LYS A 45 -2.18 9.49 -4.57
N GLY A 46 -2.40 10.52 -3.75
CA GLY A 46 -1.44 11.61 -3.55
C GLY A 46 -0.13 11.13 -2.93
N LEU A 47 -0.19 10.29 -1.89
CA LEU A 47 0.99 9.73 -1.25
C LEU A 47 1.76 8.76 -2.18
N ALA A 48 1.05 7.95 -2.97
CA ALA A 48 1.68 7.07 -3.96
C ALA A 48 2.40 7.89 -5.05
N SER A 49 1.74 8.92 -5.59
CA SER A 49 2.32 9.85 -6.57
C SER A 49 3.53 10.58 -6.01
N MET A 50 3.43 11.11 -4.81
CA MET A 50 4.54 11.79 -4.13
C MET A 50 5.78 10.89 -4.01
N LYS A 51 5.59 9.60 -3.62
CA LYS A 51 6.69 8.63 -3.51
C LYS A 51 7.29 8.26 -4.86
N ALA A 52 6.46 8.10 -5.89
CA ALA A 52 6.94 7.81 -7.24
C ALA A 52 7.73 9.00 -7.82
N ASN A 53 7.21 10.22 -7.69
CA ASN A 53 7.87 11.44 -8.17
C ASN A 53 9.19 11.70 -7.45
N ASP A 54 9.26 11.50 -6.12
CA ASP A 54 10.51 11.64 -5.36
C ASP A 54 11.64 10.76 -5.92
N ILE A 55 11.32 9.55 -6.36
CA ILE A 55 12.31 8.66 -6.99
C ILE A 55 12.53 9.03 -8.46
N SER A 56 11.49 9.46 -9.19
CA SER A 56 11.61 9.92 -10.58
C SER A 56 12.60 11.06 -10.71
N ASP A 57 12.60 12.00 -9.77
CA ASP A 57 13.53 13.14 -9.73
C ASP A 57 15.00 12.73 -9.50
N GLN A 58 15.23 11.53 -8.97
CA GLN A 58 16.58 11.02 -8.63
C GLN A 58 17.16 10.09 -9.71
N VAL A 59 16.35 9.69 -10.71
CA VAL A 59 16.78 8.74 -11.74
C VAL A 59 16.63 9.34 -13.13
N SER A 60 17.49 8.91 -14.05
CA SER A 60 17.50 9.34 -15.45
C SER A 60 17.41 8.15 -16.40
N GLY A 61 17.02 8.43 -17.67
CA GLY A 61 16.87 7.42 -18.69
C GLY A 61 15.55 6.65 -18.60
N GLU A 62 15.42 5.62 -19.42
CA GLU A 62 14.22 4.78 -19.47
C GLU A 62 14.07 3.93 -18.23
N VAL A 63 12.96 4.12 -17.51
CA VAL A 63 12.68 3.44 -16.25
C VAL A 63 11.20 3.51 -15.91
N VAL A 64 10.71 2.49 -15.22
CA VAL A 64 9.37 2.46 -14.63
C VAL A 64 9.48 2.58 -13.11
N ILE A 65 8.77 3.52 -12.51
CA ILE A 65 8.79 3.75 -11.06
C ILE A 65 7.39 3.44 -10.50
N ILE A 66 7.33 2.59 -9.46
CA ILE A 66 6.09 2.21 -8.79
C ILE A 66 6.09 2.76 -7.37
N GLY A 67 5.30 3.81 -7.15
CA GLY A 67 5.00 4.35 -5.82
C GLY A 67 3.72 3.74 -5.25
N CYS A 68 3.69 3.46 -3.95
CA CYS A 68 2.52 2.88 -3.30
C CYS A 68 2.32 3.43 -1.89
N ASP A 69 1.04 3.63 -1.52
CA ASP A 69 0.67 3.92 -0.15
C ASP A 69 -0.60 3.17 0.27
N THR A 70 -0.74 2.86 1.58
CA THR A 70 -1.86 2.09 2.11
C THR A 70 -2.34 2.69 3.42
N ILE A 71 -3.63 2.96 3.50
CA ILE A 71 -4.29 3.42 4.71
C ILE A 71 -5.47 2.52 5.08
N VAL A 72 -5.82 2.54 6.37
CA VAL A 72 -7.05 1.96 6.91
C VAL A 72 -8.00 3.09 7.27
N ALA A 73 -9.27 2.96 6.90
CA ALA A 73 -10.31 3.91 7.28
C ALA A 73 -11.46 3.16 7.99
N HIS A 74 -11.92 3.71 9.11
CA HIS A 74 -13.07 3.20 9.84
C HIS A 74 -13.98 4.38 10.23
N ASN A 75 -15.25 4.30 9.83
CA ASN A 75 -16.23 5.37 10.06
C ASN A 75 -15.71 6.76 9.63
N ASN A 76 -15.15 6.84 8.42
CA ASN A 76 -14.54 8.06 7.84
C ASN A 76 -13.31 8.60 8.61
N THR A 77 -12.74 7.81 9.50
CA THR A 77 -11.54 8.18 10.25
C THR A 77 -10.36 7.36 9.77
N ILE A 78 -9.28 8.03 9.37
CA ILE A 78 -8.05 7.36 8.98
C ILE A 78 -7.34 6.81 10.21
N MET A 79 -7.02 5.53 10.16
CA MET A 79 -6.27 4.83 11.20
C MET A 79 -4.83 4.60 10.71
N GLY A 80 -3.91 5.40 11.22
CA GLY A 80 -2.48 5.22 10.98
C GLY A 80 -1.88 4.05 11.75
N LYS A 81 -0.56 4.04 11.89
CA LYS A 81 0.14 3.12 12.80
C LYS A 81 -0.14 3.51 14.25
N PRO A 82 -0.30 2.54 15.16
CA PRO A 82 -0.48 2.86 16.58
C PRO A 82 0.77 3.52 17.15
N LYS A 83 0.57 4.50 18.03
CA LYS A 83 1.66 5.22 18.70
C LYS A 83 2.31 4.37 19.79
N ASP A 84 1.50 3.56 20.44
CA ASP A 84 1.85 2.67 21.54
C ASP A 84 0.84 1.52 21.67
N GLU A 85 0.99 0.66 22.68
CA GLU A 85 0.12 -0.49 22.90
C GLU A 85 -1.31 -0.09 23.29
N GLU A 86 -1.48 1.02 23.99
CA GLU A 86 -2.79 1.54 24.38
C GLU A 86 -3.55 2.05 23.13
N ASP A 87 -2.86 2.71 22.22
CA ASP A 87 -3.44 3.15 20.96
C ASP A 87 -3.77 1.95 20.06
N ALA A 88 -2.91 0.91 20.02
CA ALA A 88 -3.20 -0.35 19.34
C ALA A 88 -4.45 -1.02 19.92
N LYS A 89 -4.59 -1.04 21.25
CA LYS A 89 -5.77 -1.59 21.95
C LYS A 89 -7.04 -0.81 21.59
N ARG A 90 -6.97 0.51 21.57
CA ARG A 90 -8.06 1.38 21.15
C ARG A 90 -8.49 1.08 19.70
N MET A 91 -7.54 1.03 18.75
CA MET A 91 -7.80 0.74 17.35
C MET A 91 -8.47 -0.64 17.18
N LEU A 92 -7.91 -1.69 17.73
CA LEU A 92 -8.45 -3.05 17.62
C LEU A 92 -9.83 -3.18 18.30
N SER A 93 -10.05 -2.46 19.40
CA SER A 93 -11.37 -2.42 20.07
C SER A 93 -12.43 -1.76 19.21
N GLN A 94 -12.06 -0.79 18.36
CA GLN A 94 -12.97 -0.17 17.41
C GLN A 94 -13.27 -1.05 16.19
N LEU A 95 -12.29 -1.82 15.73
CA LEU A 95 -12.40 -2.66 14.53
C LEU A 95 -13.05 -4.02 14.79
N GLN A 96 -12.96 -4.56 16.01
CA GLN A 96 -13.52 -5.87 16.32
C GLN A 96 -15.05 -5.89 16.16
N ASN A 97 -15.60 -7.00 15.69
CA ASN A 97 -17.03 -7.20 15.40
C ASN A 97 -17.64 -6.19 14.43
N ASP A 98 -16.82 -5.55 13.61
CA ASP A 98 -17.24 -4.54 12.64
C ASP A 98 -16.53 -4.74 11.29
N SER A 99 -16.72 -3.80 10.38
CA SER A 99 -16.03 -3.73 9.10
C SER A 99 -15.37 -2.38 8.91
N HIS A 100 -14.29 -2.35 8.17
CA HIS A 100 -13.56 -1.15 7.81
C HIS A 100 -13.02 -1.29 6.40
N GLU A 101 -12.54 -0.19 5.83
CA GLU A 101 -12.00 -0.12 4.49
C GLU A 101 -10.47 -0.01 4.52
N VAL A 102 -9.82 -0.72 3.60
CA VAL A 102 -8.39 -0.60 3.32
C VAL A 102 -8.23 -0.08 1.90
N TYR A 103 -7.53 1.04 1.78
CA TYR A 103 -7.23 1.69 0.51
C TYR A 103 -5.75 1.58 0.22
N THR A 104 -5.39 1.13 -0.98
CA THR A 104 -4.02 1.23 -1.50
C THR A 104 -4.01 2.04 -2.78
N GLY A 105 -3.25 3.13 -2.78
CA GLY A 105 -2.91 3.91 -3.96
C GLY A 105 -1.65 3.38 -4.61
N VAL A 106 -1.62 3.42 -5.93
CA VAL A 106 -0.46 3.07 -6.75
C VAL A 106 -0.27 4.14 -7.82
N SER A 107 0.94 4.64 -7.94
CA SER A 107 1.38 5.52 -9.03
C SER A 107 2.47 4.79 -9.81
N VAL A 108 2.29 4.68 -11.12
CA VAL A 108 3.26 4.14 -12.07
C VAL A 108 3.74 5.28 -12.94
N ILE A 109 5.01 5.65 -12.84
CA ILE A 109 5.65 6.63 -13.73
C ILE A 109 6.49 5.85 -14.74
N VAL A 110 6.21 6.07 -16.03
CA VAL A 110 6.97 5.51 -17.16
C VAL A 110 7.79 6.64 -17.77
N LYS A 111 9.10 6.52 -17.71
CA LYS A 111 10.05 7.45 -18.34
C LYS A 111 10.53 6.84 -19.65
N THR A 112 10.24 7.49 -20.76
CA THR A 112 10.61 7.06 -22.12
C THR A 112 11.56 8.07 -22.74
N LEU A 113 12.62 7.58 -23.40
CA LEU A 113 13.53 8.42 -24.16
C LEU A 113 12.98 8.64 -25.56
N GLU A 114 12.70 9.90 -25.91
CA GLU A 114 12.22 10.30 -27.23
C GLU A 114 13.38 10.40 -28.26
N GLU A 115 13.04 10.37 -29.57
CA GLU A 115 14.04 10.45 -30.64
C GLU A 115 14.90 11.74 -30.62
N ASP A 116 14.35 12.82 -30.07
CA ASP A 116 15.07 14.10 -29.92
C ASP A 116 15.96 14.16 -28.67
N GLY A 117 16.03 13.07 -27.89
CA GLY A 117 16.82 12.96 -26.66
C GLY A 117 16.11 13.52 -25.41
N SER A 118 14.88 13.99 -25.53
CA SER A 118 14.07 14.39 -24.37
C SER A 118 13.53 13.15 -23.61
N ILE A 119 13.16 13.34 -22.35
CA ILE A 119 12.48 12.32 -21.55
C ILE A 119 11.00 12.69 -21.44
N LEU A 120 10.15 11.79 -21.86
CA LEU A 120 8.70 11.87 -21.63
C LEU A 120 8.36 11.09 -20.36
N ASP A 121 7.73 11.77 -19.40
CA ASP A 121 7.22 11.16 -18.17
C ASP A 121 5.70 10.99 -18.29
N LYS A 122 5.21 9.75 -18.20
CA LYS A 122 3.78 9.45 -18.17
C LYS A 122 3.44 8.83 -16.80
N GLU A 123 2.47 9.40 -16.10
CA GLU A 123 1.99 8.87 -14.82
C GLU A 123 0.61 8.22 -14.99
N VAL A 124 0.47 6.97 -14.52
CA VAL A 124 -0.81 6.28 -14.29
C VAL A 124 -1.01 6.14 -12.78
N ASN A 125 -2.07 6.77 -12.26
CA ASN A 125 -2.34 6.81 -10.83
C ASN A 125 -3.75 6.26 -10.53
N PHE A 126 -3.83 5.22 -9.69
CA PHE A 126 -5.08 4.59 -9.31
C PHE A 126 -5.10 4.20 -7.82
N ALA A 127 -6.27 3.88 -7.32
CA ALA A 127 -6.45 3.29 -6.00
C ALA A 127 -7.40 2.08 -6.06
N VAL A 128 -7.27 1.21 -5.07
CA VAL A 128 -8.15 0.06 -4.86
C VAL A 128 -8.63 0.10 -3.41
N GLU A 129 -9.93 -0.19 -3.24
CA GLU A 129 -10.59 -0.34 -1.94
C GLU A 129 -10.89 -1.81 -1.69
N THR A 130 -10.75 -2.25 -0.44
CA THR A 130 -11.20 -3.57 0.03
C THR A 130 -11.82 -3.43 1.40
N LYS A 131 -13.02 -3.96 1.57
CA LYS A 131 -13.69 -3.99 2.87
C LYS A 131 -13.29 -5.24 3.65
N VAL A 132 -12.86 -5.02 4.90
CA VAL A 132 -12.40 -6.07 5.81
C VAL A 132 -13.38 -6.21 6.96
N TYR A 133 -13.83 -7.42 7.24
CA TYR A 133 -14.76 -7.76 8.32
C TYR A 133 -14.03 -8.53 9.41
N ILE A 134 -14.12 -8.05 10.65
CA ILE A 134 -13.46 -8.66 11.81
C ILE A 134 -14.50 -9.43 12.65
N ASN A 135 -14.11 -10.59 13.15
CA ASN A 135 -14.88 -11.35 14.14
C ASN A 135 -14.93 -10.61 15.50
N PRO A 136 -15.94 -10.89 16.35
CA PRO A 136 -15.90 -10.45 17.75
C PRO A 136 -14.62 -10.93 18.43
N MET A 137 -14.00 -10.02 19.19
CA MET A 137 -12.80 -10.32 19.98
C MET A 137 -13.00 -9.93 21.44
N SER A 138 -12.57 -10.78 22.36
CA SER A 138 -12.48 -10.44 23.77
C SER A 138 -11.29 -9.51 24.05
N SER A 139 -11.33 -8.77 25.17
CA SER A 139 -10.20 -7.93 25.59
C SER A 139 -8.90 -8.74 25.71
N LYS A 140 -8.99 -10.00 26.21
CA LYS A 140 -7.84 -10.87 26.31
C LYS A 140 -7.24 -11.22 24.94
N GLN A 141 -8.05 -11.49 23.93
CA GLN A 141 -7.57 -11.78 22.57
C GLN A 141 -6.87 -10.58 21.94
N ILE A 142 -7.36 -9.36 22.20
CA ILE A 142 -6.72 -8.12 21.77
C ILE A 142 -5.36 -7.94 22.46
N GLU A 143 -5.31 -8.12 23.78
CA GLU A 143 -4.08 -8.02 24.58
C GLU A 143 -3.04 -9.08 24.16
N ASP A 144 -3.47 -10.33 23.98
CA ASP A 144 -2.60 -11.43 23.51
C ASP A 144 -2.01 -11.13 22.12
N TYR A 145 -2.78 -10.47 21.23
CA TYR A 145 -2.28 -10.08 19.92
C TYR A 145 -1.29 -8.90 20.02
N ILE A 146 -1.57 -7.90 20.83
CA ILE A 146 -0.66 -6.75 21.04
C ILE A 146 0.67 -7.21 21.62
N ALA A 147 0.64 -8.19 22.57
CA ALA A 147 1.84 -8.76 23.15
C ALA A 147 2.79 -9.40 22.11
N THR A 148 2.29 -9.75 20.91
CA THR A 148 3.14 -10.25 19.81
C THR A 148 4.00 -9.18 19.16
N LYS A 149 3.75 -7.89 19.41
CA LYS A 149 4.33 -6.70 18.78
C LYS A 149 4.06 -6.57 17.29
N GLU A 150 3.32 -7.49 16.67
CA GLU A 150 2.95 -7.46 15.26
C GLU A 150 2.14 -6.21 14.86
N PRO A 151 1.22 -5.65 15.71
CA PRO A 151 0.44 -4.47 15.38
C PRO A 151 1.24 -3.19 15.14
N MET A 152 2.41 -3.05 15.77
CA MET A 152 3.03 -1.76 16.05
C MET A 152 3.51 -0.97 14.81
N ASP A 153 3.74 -1.64 13.69
CA ASP A 153 4.17 -1.02 12.42
C ASP A 153 3.09 -1.07 11.33
N LYS A 154 1.83 -1.36 11.70
CA LYS A 154 0.72 -1.57 10.77
C LYS A 154 -0.35 -0.48 10.91
N ALA A 155 -0.83 0.05 9.77
CA ALA A 155 -2.04 0.87 9.76
C ALA A 155 -3.24 0.06 10.30
N GLY A 156 -4.07 0.67 11.17
CA GLY A 156 -5.17 -0.02 11.84
C GLY A 156 -4.74 -1.08 12.85
N ALA A 157 -3.45 -1.14 13.20
CA ALA A 157 -2.89 -2.04 14.20
C ALA A 157 -3.09 -3.54 13.93
N TYR A 158 -3.11 -3.99 12.65
CA TYR A 158 -3.15 -5.43 12.34
C TYR A 158 -2.50 -5.77 10.99
N ALA A 159 -2.19 -7.06 10.80
CA ALA A 159 -1.70 -7.60 9.54
C ALA A 159 -2.59 -8.74 9.05
N VAL A 160 -3.07 -8.66 7.79
CA VAL A 160 -3.88 -9.72 7.18
C VAL A 160 -3.10 -11.03 7.01
N GLN A 161 -1.79 -10.95 6.78
CA GLN A 161 -0.89 -12.10 6.59
C GLN A 161 -0.31 -12.65 7.90
N GLY A 162 -0.59 -12.00 9.04
CA GLY A 162 0.04 -12.35 10.31
C GLY A 162 -0.87 -13.15 11.24
N LYS A 163 -0.55 -13.08 12.52
CA LYS A 163 -1.28 -13.76 13.61
C LYS A 163 -2.73 -13.28 13.75
N PHE A 164 -3.04 -12.10 13.19
CA PHE A 164 -4.39 -11.54 13.18
C PHE A 164 -5.34 -12.25 12.18
N ALA A 165 -4.82 -12.98 11.20
CA ALA A 165 -5.62 -13.64 10.15
C ALA A 165 -6.81 -14.47 10.70
N LYS A 166 -6.65 -15.10 11.86
CA LYS A 166 -7.70 -15.89 12.54
C LYS A 166 -8.92 -15.05 13.02
N HIS A 167 -8.77 -13.74 13.11
CA HIS A 167 -9.82 -12.81 13.51
C HIS A 167 -10.54 -12.17 12.32
N ILE A 168 -10.04 -12.34 11.10
CA ILE A 168 -10.66 -11.83 9.88
C ILE A 168 -11.75 -12.79 9.43
N ARG A 169 -12.99 -12.29 9.36
CA ARG A 169 -14.17 -13.07 8.95
C ARG A 169 -14.32 -13.13 7.43
N LYS A 170 -14.09 -12.00 6.74
CA LYS A 170 -14.30 -11.85 5.30
C LYS A 170 -13.47 -10.69 4.77
N LEU A 171 -13.04 -10.81 3.53
CA LEU A 171 -12.58 -9.71 2.69
C LEU A 171 -13.58 -9.55 1.54
N ASP A 172 -13.97 -8.32 1.24
CA ASP A 172 -14.81 -7.97 0.10
C ASP A 172 -14.01 -7.04 -0.80
N GLY A 173 -13.34 -7.62 -1.80
CA GLY A 173 -12.39 -6.97 -2.68
C GLY A 173 -11.10 -7.76 -2.87
N ASP A 174 -9.99 -7.05 -3.04
CA ASP A 174 -8.68 -7.60 -3.37
C ASP A 174 -7.85 -7.87 -2.09
N TYR A 175 -7.47 -9.13 -1.86
CA TYR A 175 -6.59 -9.52 -0.76
C TYR A 175 -5.23 -8.81 -0.82
N TYR A 176 -4.62 -8.74 -2.00
CA TYR A 176 -3.31 -8.10 -2.17
C TYR A 176 -3.34 -6.59 -1.96
N ASN A 177 -4.51 -5.96 -2.20
CA ASN A 177 -4.74 -4.58 -1.79
C ASN A 177 -4.59 -4.42 -0.27
N VAL A 178 -5.17 -5.33 0.52
CA VAL A 178 -5.06 -5.31 2.00
C VAL A 178 -3.63 -5.58 2.47
N VAL A 179 -2.88 -6.41 1.75
CA VAL A 179 -1.44 -6.63 2.00
C VAL A 179 -0.62 -5.37 1.71
N GLY A 180 -1.06 -4.55 0.73
CA GLY A 180 -0.47 -3.25 0.43
C GLY A 180 0.01 -3.03 -1.00
N LEU A 181 -0.33 -3.93 -1.94
CA LEU A 181 -0.08 -3.79 -3.37
C LEU A 181 -1.14 -4.56 -4.17
N PRO A 182 -2.13 -3.91 -4.79
CA PRO A 182 -3.17 -4.56 -5.61
C PRO A 182 -2.57 -5.07 -6.93
N ILE A 183 -1.89 -6.21 -6.84
CA ILE A 183 -1.01 -6.72 -7.90
C ILE A 183 -1.75 -7.04 -9.20
N SER A 184 -3.00 -7.51 -9.14
CA SER A 184 -3.78 -7.81 -10.33
C SER A 184 -4.04 -6.54 -11.16
N LYS A 185 -4.42 -5.43 -10.52
CA LYS A 185 -4.63 -4.15 -11.20
C LYS A 185 -3.32 -3.54 -11.68
N LEU A 186 -2.26 -3.60 -10.87
CA LEU A 186 -0.93 -3.14 -11.26
C LEU A 186 -0.43 -3.90 -12.49
N TYR A 187 -0.56 -5.23 -12.51
CA TYR A 187 -0.15 -6.06 -13.64
C TYR A 187 -0.85 -5.64 -14.95
N ASN A 188 -2.16 -5.40 -14.90
CA ASN A 188 -2.91 -4.94 -16.08
C ASN A 188 -2.41 -3.57 -16.56
N VAL A 189 -2.14 -2.63 -15.65
CA VAL A 189 -1.56 -1.33 -16.01
C VAL A 189 -0.19 -1.50 -16.67
N LEU A 190 0.67 -2.37 -16.15
CA LEU A 190 1.99 -2.63 -16.76
C LEU A 190 1.88 -3.28 -18.15
N LEU A 191 0.85 -4.12 -18.40
CA LEU A 191 0.55 -4.65 -19.74
C LEU A 191 0.04 -3.57 -20.70
N GLU A 192 -0.91 -2.73 -20.24
CA GLU A 192 -1.50 -1.63 -21.03
C GLU A 192 -0.44 -0.60 -21.44
N GLU A 193 0.55 -0.36 -20.59
CA GLU A 193 1.68 0.53 -20.85
C GLU A 193 2.83 -0.16 -21.63
N GLY A 194 2.69 -1.42 -22.01
CA GLY A 194 3.68 -2.16 -22.79
C GLY A 194 4.95 -2.55 -22.03
N ILE A 195 4.95 -2.42 -20.69
CA ILE A 195 6.10 -2.72 -19.83
C ILE A 195 6.31 -4.23 -19.69
N LEU A 196 5.22 -4.97 -19.65
CA LEU A 196 5.19 -6.43 -19.61
C LEU A 196 4.50 -6.97 -20.85
N SER A 197 4.77 -8.26 -21.18
CA SER A 197 4.22 -8.99 -22.32
C SER A 197 3.59 -10.31 -21.89
#